data_ea6f08eb9ae95bc95a1ffe5f5c663382
#
_entry.id   ea6f08eb9ae95bc95a1ffe5f5c663382
#
_cell.length_a   1.000
_cell.length_b   1.000
_cell.length_c   1.000
_cell.angle_alpha   90.00
_cell.angle_beta   90.00
_cell.angle_gamma   90.00
#
_symmetry.space_group_name_H-M   'P 1'
#
loop_
_entity.id
_entity.type
_entity.pdbx_description
1 polymer ?
#
loop_
_entity_poly.entity_id
_entity_poly.type
_entity_poly.pdbx_seq_one_letter_code
_entity_poly.pdbx_strand_id
1 'polypeptide(L)'
;VGRPLALRRAVAVVVGAAAAVLLAILASGPAAAHAVLVGTDPQDGTVLDAPPDALTLTFNEPVQVVPGGTTVLAADGTPVDVDVAAVDDALVVTPGTTLGDGTYVVSWRVVSLDTHPVAGAFTFSVGAPSTTAVEARVAEPTAALVAVRALDQAAVYAGTFLVAGLVVFELLVLHVSPGAAPVLRRRLQRVRRGALGVAAVGTVLAVPLTPAWQAGGGLGALADPATWAAGLASDTTVAGALGLAGLVVATLLAPRAARETRAAWPAGTVLGAAALALGSLVLVGHTRTFGPPWLVVTADALHVAAGAVWLGGVVGLALVLAPSAHVDARRAGVTVARFSALGAWVVLALAVTGTVLGWRILGTLDALVSTTYGRTLLVKVGVALVLVGIAAWNRYRLVPEVAGPGGAGAAGGTTATTARRRLGRTVAVEAVLLVLVLAATGVLVSRSPVVPAAPSAQDGATSGVEVVEELGDGTLRARVTPGRVGVNALEIELLDADGAPFEPVAVPELATTLADPALGPFSRPLTRTGPGAYEATLDLPMPGSWTLEVSVRTSKYENPIVRIPVEVTS
;
A
#
# COMPACT_ATOMS: atom_id res chain seq x y z
N VAL A 1 -16.26 26.22 37.85
CA VAL A 1 -15.90 27.36 36.95
C VAL A 1 -14.66 27.05 36.10
N GLY A 2 -13.89 25.96 36.32
CA GLY A 2 -12.65 25.68 35.59
C GLY A 2 -12.78 24.87 34.26
N ARG A 3 -13.96 24.36 33.88
CA ARG A 3 -14.17 23.52 32.70
C ARG A 3 -14.02 24.18 31.32
N PRO A 4 -14.43 25.45 31.08
CA PRO A 4 -14.35 26.02 29.73
C PRO A 4 -12.92 26.34 29.28
N LEU A 5 -11.98 26.60 30.19
CA LEU A 5 -10.59 26.94 29.83
C LEU A 5 -9.79 25.70 29.39
N ALA A 6 -9.99 24.55 30.04
CA ALA A 6 -9.34 23.30 29.66
C ALA A 6 -9.82 22.81 28.29
N LEU A 7 -11.12 22.91 27.98
CA LEU A 7 -11.68 22.55 26.67
C LEU A 7 -11.16 23.50 25.57
N ARG A 8 -11.09 24.81 25.82
CA ARG A 8 -10.53 25.79 24.86
C ARG A 8 -9.06 25.53 24.57
N ARG A 9 -8.26 25.19 25.59
CA ARG A 9 -6.85 24.84 25.42
C ARG A 9 -6.69 23.53 24.63
N ALA A 10 -7.49 22.51 24.93
CA ALA A 10 -7.48 21.25 24.18
C ALA A 10 -7.87 21.46 22.71
N VAL A 11 -8.92 22.25 22.44
CA VAL A 11 -9.33 22.60 21.07
C VAL A 11 -8.23 23.39 20.35
N ALA A 12 -7.59 24.37 21.01
CA ALA A 12 -6.49 25.14 20.42
C ALA A 12 -5.28 24.27 20.08
N VAL A 13 -4.92 23.31 20.94
CA VAL A 13 -3.84 22.34 20.66
C VAL A 13 -4.20 21.43 19.47
N VAL A 14 -5.44 20.95 19.40
CA VAL A 14 -5.89 20.10 18.27
C VAL A 14 -5.93 20.88 16.97
N VAL A 15 -6.45 22.12 16.98
CA VAL A 15 -6.47 22.99 15.79
C VAL A 15 -5.04 23.36 15.37
N GLY A 16 -4.15 23.67 16.32
CA GLY A 16 -2.74 23.93 16.05
C GLY A 16 -2.01 22.72 15.46
N ALA A 17 -2.26 21.51 16.01
CA ALA A 17 -1.70 20.27 15.47
C ALA A 17 -2.25 19.97 14.08
N ALA A 18 -3.55 20.13 13.85
CA ALA A 18 -4.17 19.95 12.54
C ALA A 18 -3.63 20.95 11.50
N ALA A 19 -3.43 22.21 11.87
CA ALA A 19 -2.83 23.22 11.01
C ALA A 19 -1.34 22.92 10.70
N ALA A 20 -0.57 22.45 11.68
CA ALA A 20 0.82 22.05 11.48
C ALA A 20 0.92 20.81 10.56
N VAL A 21 0.03 19.84 10.72
CA VAL A 21 -0.09 18.68 9.83
C VAL A 21 -0.45 19.11 8.41
N LEU A 22 -1.42 20.02 8.26
CA LEU A 22 -1.82 20.55 6.95
C LEU A 22 -0.66 21.28 6.26
N LEU A 23 0.09 22.11 6.99
CA LEU A 23 1.28 22.79 6.46
C LEU A 23 2.38 21.79 6.06
N ALA A 24 2.59 20.74 6.84
CA ALA A 24 3.56 19.68 6.51
C ALA A 24 3.15 18.90 5.25
N ILE A 25 1.83 18.66 5.05
CA ILE A 25 1.29 18.04 3.83
C ILE A 25 1.55 18.93 2.60
N LEU A 26 1.28 20.24 2.73
CA LEU A 26 1.43 21.20 1.63
C LEU A 26 2.91 21.43 1.25
N ALA A 27 3.85 21.24 2.19
CA ALA A 27 5.28 21.45 1.97
C ALA A 27 6.03 20.22 1.41
N SER A 28 5.38 19.06 1.29
CA SER A 28 6.04 17.81 0.87
C SER A 28 5.61 17.43 -0.55
N GLY A 29 6.59 17.25 -1.45
CA GLY A 29 6.38 16.74 -2.80
C GLY A 29 5.85 15.30 -2.84
N PRO A 30 5.40 14.81 -4.00
CA PRO A 30 5.01 13.42 -4.19
C PRO A 30 6.21 12.50 -3.93
N ALA A 31 5.98 11.36 -3.28
CA ALA A 31 6.97 10.32 -3.08
C ALA A 31 6.52 9.08 -3.83
N ALA A 32 7.34 8.56 -4.72
CA ALA A 32 7.14 7.26 -5.34
C ALA A 32 7.35 6.18 -4.28
N ALA A 33 6.44 5.22 -4.18
CA ALA A 33 6.40 4.23 -3.10
C ALA A 33 6.58 2.80 -3.58
N HIS A 34 6.84 2.59 -4.87
CA HIS A 34 7.03 1.29 -5.49
C HIS A 34 8.33 1.30 -6.28
N ALA A 35 8.98 0.13 -6.33
CA ALA A 35 10.08 -0.07 -7.24
C ALA A 35 9.60 0.15 -8.68
N VAL A 36 10.24 1.06 -9.39
CA VAL A 36 10.04 1.29 -10.81
C VAL A 36 11.34 0.93 -11.50
N LEU A 37 11.26 0.15 -12.55
CA LEU A 37 12.43 -0.16 -13.37
C LEU A 37 12.88 1.13 -14.09
N VAL A 38 14.08 1.59 -13.79
CA VAL A 38 14.67 2.80 -14.36
C VAL A 38 15.40 2.49 -15.65
N GLY A 39 16.02 1.31 -15.73
CA GLY A 39 16.73 0.86 -16.92
C GLY A 39 17.23 -0.56 -16.83
N THR A 40 17.62 -1.11 -17.96
CA THR A 40 18.24 -2.43 -18.09
C THR A 40 19.56 -2.33 -18.84
N ASP A 41 20.51 -3.17 -18.50
CA ASP A 41 21.73 -3.39 -19.27
C ASP A 41 21.87 -4.92 -19.47
N PRO A 42 21.74 -5.42 -20.72
CA PRO A 42 21.43 -4.73 -21.97
C PRO A 42 20.08 -4.01 -21.96
N GLN A 43 19.97 -2.93 -22.73
CA GLN A 43 18.69 -2.22 -22.89
C GLN A 43 17.68 -3.11 -23.64
N ASP A 44 16.38 -2.89 -23.34
CA ASP A 44 15.31 -3.60 -24.04
C ASP A 44 15.37 -3.41 -25.55
N GLY A 45 15.24 -4.51 -26.28
CA GLY A 45 15.31 -4.55 -27.74
C GLY A 45 16.72 -4.43 -28.35
N THR A 46 17.78 -4.33 -27.55
CA THR A 46 19.16 -4.18 -28.07
C THR A 46 19.67 -5.46 -28.73
N VAL A 47 20.46 -5.30 -29.78
CA VAL A 47 21.25 -6.37 -30.39
C VAL A 47 22.72 -6.17 -30.04
N LEU A 48 23.30 -7.15 -29.37
CA LEU A 48 24.70 -7.16 -28.93
C LEU A 48 25.57 -7.95 -29.90
N ASP A 49 26.77 -7.49 -30.16
CA ASP A 49 27.77 -8.20 -30.96
C ASP A 49 28.40 -9.39 -30.21
N ALA A 50 28.35 -9.37 -28.88
CA ALA A 50 28.89 -10.39 -28.00
C ALA A 50 27.97 -10.63 -26.78
N PRO A 51 27.95 -11.86 -26.24
CA PRO A 51 27.13 -12.19 -25.07
C PRO A 51 27.56 -11.37 -23.83
N PRO A 52 26.63 -10.83 -23.05
CA PRO A 52 26.94 -10.12 -21.82
C PRO A 52 27.30 -11.12 -20.71
N ASP A 53 28.22 -10.73 -19.82
CA ASP A 53 28.58 -11.52 -18.64
C ASP A 53 27.49 -11.49 -17.56
N ALA A 54 26.72 -10.40 -17.49
CA ALA A 54 25.60 -10.24 -16.58
C ALA A 54 24.54 -9.29 -17.18
N LEU A 55 23.30 -9.44 -16.72
CA LEU A 55 22.20 -8.53 -17.04
C LEU A 55 21.90 -7.72 -15.76
N THR A 56 21.78 -6.40 -15.88
CA THR A 56 21.53 -5.52 -14.74
C THR A 56 20.18 -4.79 -14.95
N LEU A 57 19.30 -4.91 -13.97
CA LEU A 57 18.05 -4.17 -13.93
C LEU A 57 18.12 -3.16 -12.79
N THR A 58 18.09 -1.88 -13.08
CA THR A 58 18.20 -0.80 -12.10
C THR A 58 16.82 -0.25 -11.76
N PHE A 59 16.55 -0.09 -10.48
CA PHE A 59 15.28 0.42 -9.94
C PHE A 59 15.51 1.77 -9.26
N ASN A 60 14.41 2.49 -8.97
CA ASN A 60 14.44 3.76 -8.24
C ASN A 60 14.58 3.60 -6.70
N GLU A 61 14.60 2.36 -6.21
CA GLU A 61 14.76 2.00 -4.80
C GLU A 61 15.36 0.60 -4.65
N PRO A 62 15.91 0.25 -3.47
CA PRO A 62 16.37 -1.09 -3.19
C PRO A 62 15.26 -2.13 -3.33
N VAL A 63 15.58 -3.27 -3.94
CA VAL A 63 14.66 -4.37 -4.20
C VAL A 63 15.13 -5.67 -3.56
N GLN A 64 14.20 -6.60 -3.35
CA GLN A 64 14.50 -7.94 -2.86
C GLN A 64 14.22 -8.99 -3.93
N VAL A 65 15.10 -9.98 -4.02
CA VAL A 65 14.94 -11.11 -4.96
C VAL A 65 13.73 -11.96 -4.55
N VAL A 66 12.89 -12.29 -5.51
CA VAL A 66 11.89 -13.35 -5.38
C VAL A 66 12.51 -14.65 -5.88
N PRO A 67 12.64 -15.70 -5.04
CA PRO A 67 13.17 -16.97 -5.49
C PRO A 67 12.38 -17.54 -6.69
N GLY A 68 13.07 -17.81 -7.80
CA GLY A 68 12.43 -18.26 -9.04
C GLY A 68 11.60 -17.19 -9.76
N GLY A 69 11.65 -15.92 -9.32
CA GLY A 69 10.90 -14.82 -9.92
C GLY A 69 11.55 -14.23 -11.16
N THR A 70 12.82 -14.56 -11.43
CA THR A 70 13.51 -14.12 -12.64
C THR A 70 13.85 -15.33 -13.51
N THR A 71 13.48 -15.26 -14.78
CA THR A 71 13.74 -16.31 -15.77
C THR A 71 14.26 -15.68 -17.05
N VAL A 72 15.26 -16.33 -17.65
CA VAL A 72 15.76 -15.99 -18.98
C VAL A 72 15.42 -17.14 -19.91
N LEU A 73 14.73 -16.86 -21.00
CA LEU A 73 14.34 -17.83 -22.00
C LEU A 73 15.05 -17.51 -23.32
N ALA A 74 15.59 -18.52 -23.97
CA ALA A 74 16.04 -18.41 -25.35
C ALA A 74 14.85 -18.36 -26.33
N ALA A 75 15.10 -18.03 -27.59
CA ALA A 75 14.06 -17.86 -28.62
C ALA A 75 13.19 -19.11 -28.86
N ASP A 76 13.70 -20.29 -28.58
CA ASP A 76 12.99 -21.58 -28.65
C ASP A 76 12.19 -21.90 -27.38
N GLY A 77 12.22 -21.03 -26.37
CA GLY A 77 11.57 -21.20 -25.06
C GLY A 77 12.40 -22.03 -24.06
N THR A 78 13.63 -22.41 -24.42
CA THR A 78 14.53 -23.13 -23.49
C THR A 78 14.96 -22.19 -22.35
N PRO A 79 14.77 -22.57 -21.07
CA PRO A 79 15.24 -21.76 -19.96
C PRO A 79 16.78 -21.79 -19.86
N VAL A 80 17.35 -20.60 -19.64
CA VAL A 80 18.77 -20.42 -19.31
C VAL A 80 18.92 -20.49 -17.80
N ASP A 81 19.87 -21.27 -17.32
CA ASP A 81 20.23 -21.28 -15.89
C ASP A 81 20.88 -19.94 -15.52
N VAL A 82 20.39 -19.30 -14.46
CA VAL A 82 20.84 -17.97 -14.03
C VAL A 82 20.99 -17.89 -12.52
N ASP A 83 22.03 -17.21 -12.07
CA ASP A 83 22.15 -16.76 -10.68
C ASP A 83 21.62 -15.32 -10.57
N VAL A 84 20.81 -15.04 -9.52
CA VAL A 84 20.12 -13.76 -9.35
C VAL A 84 20.43 -13.16 -7.99
N ALA A 85 21.00 -11.97 -7.98
CA ALA A 85 21.32 -11.24 -6.77
C ALA A 85 20.77 -9.81 -6.80
N ALA A 86 20.29 -9.32 -5.67
CA ALA A 86 19.98 -7.90 -5.49
C ALA A 86 21.16 -7.21 -4.82
N VAL A 87 21.58 -6.10 -5.41
CA VAL A 87 22.68 -5.25 -4.88
C VAL A 87 22.16 -3.82 -4.89
N ASP A 88 21.88 -3.28 -3.72
CA ASP A 88 21.27 -1.95 -3.54
C ASP A 88 19.95 -1.82 -4.34
N ASP A 89 19.92 -0.95 -5.34
CA ASP A 89 18.77 -0.70 -6.23
C ASP A 89 18.82 -1.49 -7.55
N ALA A 90 19.77 -2.44 -7.68
CA ALA A 90 19.93 -3.24 -8.88
C ALA A 90 19.64 -4.73 -8.64
N LEU A 91 18.99 -5.36 -9.63
CA LEU A 91 18.91 -6.81 -9.77
C LEU A 91 19.94 -7.25 -10.81
N VAL A 92 20.91 -8.04 -10.37
CA VAL A 92 21.96 -8.60 -11.24
C VAL A 92 21.61 -10.05 -11.55
N VAL A 93 21.54 -10.37 -12.83
CA VAL A 93 21.22 -11.72 -13.36
C VAL A 93 22.44 -12.22 -14.13
N THR A 94 23.10 -13.24 -13.60
CA THR A 94 24.31 -13.82 -14.20
C THR A 94 23.96 -15.14 -14.87
N PRO A 95 24.10 -15.26 -16.22
CA PRO A 95 23.91 -16.52 -16.91
C PRO A 95 24.95 -17.57 -16.46
N GLY A 96 24.50 -18.79 -16.17
CA GLY A 96 25.39 -19.90 -15.78
C GLY A 96 26.24 -20.46 -16.92
N THR A 97 25.90 -20.09 -18.16
CA THR A 97 26.64 -20.46 -19.38
C THR A 97 26.67 -19.26 -20.33
N THR A 98 27.71 -19.21 -21.18
CA THR A 98 27.79 -18.19 -22.24
C THR A 98 26.58 -18.29 -23.15
N LEU A 99 25.89 -17.18 -23.35
CA LEU A 99 24.73 -17.08 -24.23
C LEU A 99 25.15 -17.22 -25.71
N GLY A 100 24.41 -18.02 -26.47
CA GLY A 100 24.61 -18.15 -27.91
C GLY A 100 23.92 -17.04 -28.70
N ASP A 101 24.07 -17.05 -30.03
CA ASP A 101 23.35 -16.13 -30.91
C ASP A 101 21.83 -16.38 -30.83
N GLY A 102 21.07 -15.28 -30.82
CA GLY A 102 19.60 -15.32 -30.80
C GLY A 102 18.98 -14.31 -29.83
N THR A 103 17.65 -14.29 -29.81
CA THR A 103 16.87 -13.41 -28.94
C THR A 103 16.60 -14.08 -27.59
N TYR A 104 16.74 -13.34 -26.52
CA TYR A 104 16.47 -13.73 -25.15
C TYR A 104 15.33 -12.91 -24.56
N VAL A 105 14.43 -13.57 -23.84
CA VAL A 105 13.35 -12.94 -23.09
C VAL A 105 13.66 -13.05 -21.60
N VAL A 106 13.77 -11.92 -20.93
CA VAL A 106 13.99 -11.83 -19.50
C VAL A 106 12.69 -11.44 -18.83
N SER A 107 12.09 -12.37 -18.09
CA SER A 107 10.95 -12.08 -17.20
C SER A 107 11.47 -11.95 -15.79
N TRP A 108 11.09 -10.90 -15.09
CA TRP A 108 11.59 -10.61 -13.75
C TRP A 108 10.47 -10.27 -12.78
N ARG A 109 10.71 -10.58 -11.50
CA ARG A 109 9.85 -10.21 -10.39
C ARG A 109 10.71 -9.93 -9.16
N VAL A 110 10.47 -8.79 -8.54
CA VAL A 110 11.16 -8.33 -7.33
C VAL A 110 10.14 -7.90 -6.29
N VAL A 111 10.56 -7.79 -5.04
CA VAL A 111 9.76 -7.20 -3.97
C VAL A 111 10.33 -5.82 -3.64
N SER A 112 9.51 -4.81 -3.73
CA SER A 112 9.77 -3.43 -3.36
C SER A 112 9.92 -3.27 -1.83
N LEU A 113 10.49 -2.16 -1.37
CA LEU A 113 10.58 -1.84 0.06
C LEU A 113 9.24 -1.79 0.78
N ASP A 114 8.15 -1.53 0.05
CA ASP A 114 6.78 -1.56 0.60
C ASP A 114 6.17 -2.95 0.69
N THR A 115 6.95 -3.99 0.36
CA THR A 115 6.60 -5.42 0.36
C THR A 115 5.70 -5.89 -0.80
N HIS A 116 5.40 -5.01 -1.77
CA HIS A 116 4.65 -5.42 -2.96
C HIS A 116 5.56 -6.01 -4.02
N PRO A 117 5.11 -7.07 -4.70
CA PRO A 117 5.81 -7.57 -5.87
C PRO A 117 5.60 -6.61 -7.05
N VAL A 118 6.69 -6.32 -7.73
CA VAL A 118 6.72 -5.65 -9.02
C VAL A 118 7.33 -6.61 -10.02
N ALA A 119 6.80 -6.64 -11.24
CA ALA A 119 7.22 -7.59 -12.24
C ALA A 119 7.15 -6.98 -13.65
N GLY A 120 7.96 -7.50 -14.54
CA GLY A 120 8.01 -7.08 -15.91
C GLY A 120 8.81 -8.04 -16.77
N ALA A 121 9.01 -7.67 -18.02
CA ALA A 121 9.85 -8.40 -18.94
C ALA A 121 10.49 -7.45 -19.95
N PHE A 122 11.65 -7.84 -20.47
CA PHE A 122 12.33 -7.18 -21.57
C PHE A 122 13.04 -8.21 -22.43
N THR A 123 13.50 -7.78 -23.61
CA THR A 123 14.18 -8.64 -24.57
C THR A 123 15.52 -8.04 -24.97
N PHE A 124 16.47 -8.89 -25.34
CA PHE A 124 17.70 -8.51 -26.03
C PHE A 124 18.14 -9.64 -26.96
N SER A 125 19.02 -9.35 -27.89
CA SER A 125 19.56 -10.35 -28.81
C SER A 125 21.08 -10.34 -28.78
N VAL A 126 21.68 -11.50 -29.02
CA VAL A 126 23.13 -11.66 -29.25
C VAL A 126 23.33 -12.07 -30.72
N GLY A 127 24.23 -11.39 -31.43
CA GLY A 127 24.46 -11.61 -32.85
C GLY A 127 23.28 -11.14 -33.71
N ALA A 128 22.43 -12.06 -34.14
CA ALA A 128 21.25 -11.76 -34.95
C ALA A 128 19.94 -12.04 -34.19
N PRO A 129 18.92 -11.15 -34.31
CA PRO A 129 17.59 -11.42 -33.76
C PRO A 129 16.98 -12.70 -34.32
N SER A 130 16.32 -13.46 -33.46
CA SER A 130 15.62 -14.68 -33.87
C SER A 130 14.30 -14.33 -34.59
N THR A 131 13.91 -15.16 -35.55
CA THR A 131 12.65 -14.99 -36.30
C THR A 131 11.40 -15.41 -35.50
N THR A 132 11.57 -16.13 -34.41
CA THR A 132 10.50 -16.53 -33.49
C THR A 132 10.66 -15.79 -32.17
N ALA A 133 9.61 -15.14 -31.70
CA ALA A 133 9.56 -14.52 -30.39
C ALA A 133 8.75 -15.41 -29.43
N VAL A 134 9.33 -15.68 -28.26
CA VAL A 134 8.59 -16.27 -27.13
C VAL A 134 7.90 -15.13 -26.38
N GLU A 135 6.60 -15.27 -26.12
CA GLU A 135 5.89 -14.29 -25.29
C GLU A 135 6.43 -14.32 -23.86
N ALA A 136 6.80 -13.15 -23.35
CA ALA A 136 7.15 -12.98 -21.96
C ALA A 136 5.93 -13.27 -21.07
N ARG A 137 6.03 -14.25 -20.20
CA ARG A 137 4.97 -14.56 -19.23
C ARG A 137 5.41 -14.16 -17.82
N VAL A 138 4.75 -13.16 -17.30
CA VAL A 138 4.89 -12.76 -15.90
C VAL A 138 3.83 -13.52 -15.09
N ALA A 139 4.27 -14.32 -14.11
CA ALA A 139 3.35 -15.08 -13.27
C ALA A 139 2.51 -14.12 -12.40
N GLU A 140 1.18 -14.24 -12.44
CA GLU A 140 0.27 -13.46 -11.61
C GLU A 140 -0.34 -14.32 -10.50
N PRO A 141 -0.48 -13.79 -9.26
CA PRO A 141 -1.07 -14.55 -8.17
C PRO A 141 -2.54 -14.88 -8.49
N THR A 142 -2.95 -16.11 -8.20
CA THR A 142 -4.33 -16.52 -8.43
C THR A 142 -5.30 -15.71 -7.57
N ALA A 143 -6.50 -15.43 -8.12
CA ALA A 143 -7.55 -14.71 -7.40
C ALA A 143 -7.90 -15.37 -6.06
N ALA A 144 -7.84 -16.69 -5.97
CA ALA A 144 -8.06 -17.44 -4.73
C ALA A 144 -7.00 -17.13 -3.67
N LEU A 145 -5.71 -17.09 -4.05
CA LEU A 145 -4.62 -16.73 -3.13
C LEU A 145 -4.76 -15.28 -2.64
N VAL A 146 -5.07 -14.35 -3.55
CA VAL A 146 -5.30 -12.93 -3.21
C VAL A 146 -6.45 -12.80 -2.21
N ALA A 147 -7.57 -13.50 -2.43
CA ALA A 147 -8.72 -13.47 -1.54
C ALA A 147 -8.39 -14.06 -0.14
N VAL A 148 -7.72 -15.21 -0.10
CA VAL A 148 -7.30 -15.85 1.16
C VAL A 148 -6.34 -14.94 1.93
N ARG A 149 -5.36 -14.33 1.26
CA ARG A 149 -4.43 -13.39 1.88
C ARG A 149 -5.15 -12.15 2.44
N ALA A 150 -6.10 -11.58 1.70
CA ALA A 150 -6.86 -10.42 2.18
C ALA A 150 -7.70 -10.77 3.42
N LEU A 151 -8.30 -11.96 3.47
CA LEU A 151 -9.05 -12.45 4.64
C LEU A 151 -8.12 -12.70 5.82
N ASP A 152 -6.94 -13.27 5.60
CA ASP A 152 -5.93 -13.50 6.61
C ASP A 152 -5.45 -12.17 7.22
N GLN A 153 -5.10 -11.20 6.40
CA GLN A 153 -4.74 -9.86 6.85
C GLN A 153 -5.85 -9.22 7.69
N ALA A 154 -7.10 -9.29 7.22
CA ALA A 154 -8.25 -8.79 7.97
C ALA A 154 -8.39 -9.49 9.33
N ALA A 155 -8.17 -10.79 9.41
CA ALA A 155 -8.22 -11.58 10.64
C ALA A 155 -7.09 -11.19 11.61
N VAL A 156 -5.86 -11.01 11.14
CA VAL A 156 -4.72 -10.53 11.94
C VAL A 156 -5.03 -9.16 12.52
N TYR A 157 -5.48 -8.20 11.69
CA TYR A 157 -5.87 -6.86 12.16
C TYR A 157 -7.00 -6.93 13.18
N ALA A 158 -8.07 -7.68 12.89
CA ALA A 158 -9.21 -7.80 13.81
C ALA A 158 -8.81 -8.41 15.14
N GLY A 159 -8.03 -9.48 15.13
CA GLY A 159 -7.52 -10.15 16.32
C GLY A 159 -6.64 -9.22 17.17
N THR A 160 -5.66 -8.56 16.53
CA THR A 160 -4.74 -7.63 17.18
C THR A 160 -5.47 -6.42 17.77
N PHE A 161 -6.33 -5.77 16.99
CA PHE A 161 -7.12 -4.62 17.45
C PHE A 161 -8.04 -4.99 18.61
N LEU A 162 -8.68 -6.15 18.53
CA LEU A 162 -9.61 -6.57 19.58
C LEU A 162 -8.89 -6.91 20.88
N VAL A 163 -7.73 -7.58 20.82
CA VAL A 163 -6.93 -7.84 22.04
C VAL A 163 -6.44 -6.53 22.65
N ALA A 164 -5.77 -5.70 21.88
CA ALA A 164 -5.19 -4.44 22.35
C ALA A 164 -6.28 -3.47 22.83
N GLY A 165 -7.34 -3.31 22.06
CA GLY A 165 -8.45 -2.41 22.39
C GLY A 165 -9.25 -2.85 23.62
N LEU A 166 -9.48 -4.17 23.81
CA LEU A 166 -10.13 -4.69 25.02
C LEU A 166 -9.25 -4.51 26.26
N VAL A 167 -7.92 -4.58 26.13
CA VAL A 167 -6.99 -4.25 27.20
C VAL A 167 -7.14 -2.79 27.61
N VAL A 168 -7.12 -1.87 26.66
CA VAL A 168 -7.33 -0.43 26.91
C VAL A 168 -8.70 -0.19 27.54
N PHE A 169 -9.75 -0.81 27.01
CA PHE A 169 -11.10 -0.71 27.57
C PHE A 169 -11.16 -1.22 29.02
N GLU A 170 -10.58 -2.38 29.32
CA GLU A 170 -10.62 -2.98 30.66
C GLU A 170 -9.85 -2.14 31.68
N LEU A 171 -8.70 -1.56 31.30
CA LEU A 171 -7.84 -0.81 32.20
C LEU A 171 -8.25 0.67 32.37
N LEU A 172 -8.70 1.33 31.29
CA LEU A 172 -8.90 2.78 31.28
C LEU A 172 -10.37 3.22 31.30
N VAL A 173 -11.27 2.40 30.72
CA VAL A 173 -12.69 2.77 30.53
C VAL A 173 -13.61 2.07 31.50
N LEU A 174 -13.42 0.77 31.72
CA LEU A 174 -14.33 -0.05 32.51
C LEU A 174 -14.36 0.37 33.99
N HIS A 175 -15.52 0.90 34.43
CA HIS A 175 -15.73 1.36 35.80
C HIS A 175 -16.49 0.30 36.63
N VAL A 176 -15.89 -0.87 36.76
CA VAL A 176 -16.44 -2.00 37.52
C VAL A 176 -15.35 -2.63 38.37
N SER A 177 -15.55 -2.66 39.70
CA SER A 177 -14.60 -3.28 40.63
C SER A 177 -14.35 -4.75 40.28
N PRO A 178 -13.13 -5.29 40.52
CA PRO A 178 -12.78 -6.66 40.16
C PRO A 178 -13.72 -7.75 40.63
N GLY A 179 -14.30 -7.61 41.84
CA GLY A 179 -15.25 -8.57 42.42
C GLY A 179 -16.71 -8.37 42.01
N ALA A 180 -17.07 -7.21 41.41
CA ALA A 180 -18.46 -6.83 41.24
C ALA A 180 -19.14 -7.41 39.95
N ALA A 181 -18.38 -7.97 39.01
CA ALA A 181 -18.93 -8.53 37.76
C ALA A 181 -18.07 -9.69 37.24
N PRO A 182 -18.03 -10.83 37.90
CA PRO A 182 -17.19 -11.96 37.50
C PRO A 182 -17.60 -12.56 36.15
N VAL A 183 -18.89 -12.53 35.81
CA VAL A 183 -19.39 -13.00 34.51
C VAL A 183 -18.88 -12.14 33.37
N LEU A 184 -18.93 -10.80 33.50
CA LEU A 184 -18.42 -9.87 32.50
C LEU A 184 -16.91 -10.09 32.26
N ARG A 185 -16.13 -10.22 33.35
CA ARG A 185 -14.68 -10.43 33.22
C ARG A 185 -14.34 -11.75 32.54
N ARG A 186 -15.07 -12.83 32.83
CA ARG A 186 -14.91 -14.12 32.14
C ARG A 186 -15.23 -13.98 30.64
N ARG A 187 -16.21 -13.16 30.26
CA ARG A 187 -16.55 -12.89 28.86
C ARG A 187 -15.48 -12.08 28.17
N LEU A 188 -15.01 -10.98 28.76
CA LEU A 188 -13.88 -10.19 28.25
C LEU A 188 -12.66 -11.09 28.01
N GLN A 189 -12.33 -11.96 28.96
CA GLN A 189 -11.21 -12.91 28.80
C GLN A 189 -11.45 -13.93 27.68
N ARG A 190 -12.68 -14.46 27.51
CA ARG A 190 -12.99 -15.39 26.42
C ARG A 190 -12.85 -14.71 25.05
N VAL A 191 -13.42 -13.52 24.90
CA VAL A 191 -13.34 -12.76 23.64
C VAL A 191 -11.89 -12.43 23.34
N ARG A 192 -11.11 -11.96 24.33
CA ARG A 192 -9.69 -11.65 24.17
C ARG A 192 -8.86 -12.87 23.78
N ARG A 193 -9.11 -14.04 24.41
CA ARG A 193 -8.42 -15.30 24.07
C ARG A 193 -8.81 -15.79 22.66
N GLY A 194 -10.08 -15.67 22.30
CA GLY A 194 -10.54 -15.98 20.94
C GLY A 194 -9.88 -15.09 19.90
N ALA A 195 -9.80 -13.77 20.17
CA ALA A 195 -9.12 -12.81 19.31
C ALA A 195 -7.62 -13.09 19.19
N LEU A 196 -6.95 -13.46 20.29
CA LEU A 196 -5.55 -13.92 20.28
C LEU A 196 -5.40 -15.17 19.39
N GLY A 197 -6.31 -16.13 19.51
CA GLY A 197 -6.29 -17.33 18.66
C GLY A 197 -6.42 -16.99 17.18
N VAL A 198 -7.33 -16.07 16.81
CA VAL A 198 -7.49 -15.59 15.44
C VAL A 198 -6.22 -14.90 14.94
N ALA A 199 -5.64 -13.98 15.73
CA ALA A 199 -4.38 -13.32 15.37
C ALA A 199 -3.23 -14.33 15.22
N ALA A 200 -3.12 -15.32 16.12
CA ALA A 200 -2.07 -16.33 16.09
C ALA A 200 -2.17 -17.22 14.83
N VAL A 201 -3.36 -17.70 14.50
CA VAL A 201 -3.60 -18.51 13.30
C VAL A 201 -3.26 -17.69 12.05
N GLY A 202 -3.74 -16.44 11.96
CA GLY A 202 -3.42 -15.59 10.82
C GLY A 202 -1.92 -15.29 10.72
N THR A 203 -1.24 -14.98 11.83
CA THR A 203 0.22 -14.76 11.81
C THR A 203 0.98 -15.99 11.31
N VAL A 204 0.55 -17.19 11.66
CA VAL A 204 1.17 -18.44 11.16
C VAL A 204 0.86 -18.65 9.68
N LEU A 205 -0.37 -18.39 9.23
CA LEU A 205 -0.75 -18.53 7.83
C LEU A 205 -0.08 -17.47 6.94
N ALA A 206 0.17 -16.27 7.45
CA ALA A 206 0.89 -15.23 6.73
C ALA A 206 2.31 -15.67 6.30
N VAL A 207 2.95 -16.60 7.04
CA VAL A 207 4.30 -17.09 6.74
C VAL A 207 4.40 -17.63 5.31
N PRO A 208 3.59 -18.61 4.86
CA PRO A 208 3.64 -19.09 3.48
C PRO A 208 2.79 -18.23 2.50
N LEU A 209 1.72 -17.55 2.97
CA LEU A 209 0.85 -16.77 2.11
C LEU A 209 1.57 -15.57 1.47
N THR A 210 2.45 -14.91 2.23
CA THR A 210 3.16 -13.72 1.74
C THR A 210 4.13 -14.07 0.61
N PRO A 211 5.09 -15.00 0.75
CA PRO A 211 5.99 -15.33 -0.34
C PRO A 211 5.28 -16.01 -1.53
N ALA A 212 4.24 -16.83 -1.29
CA ALA A 212 3.43 -17.38 -2.38
C ALA A 212 2.79 -16.28 -3.23
N TRP A 213 2.26 -15.24 -2.59
CA TRP A 213 1.70 -14.08 -3.28
C TRP A 213 2.78 -13.25 -3.99
N GLN A 214 3.91 -13.00 -3.34
CA GLN A 214 5.03 -12.28 -3.91
C GLN A 214 5.61 -12.99 -5.14
N ALA A 215 5.61 -14.32 -5.16
CA ALA A 215 6.05 -15.12 -6.30
C ALA A 215 5.04 -15.24 -7.45
N GLY A 216 3.83 -14.64 -7.33
CA GLY A 216 2.79 -14.80 -8.34
C GLY A 216 2.15 -16.18 -8.35
N GLY A 217 2.20 -16.89 -7.23
CA GLY A 217 1.76 -18.30 -7.14
C GLY A 217 0.25 -18.47 -6.92
N GLY A 218 -0.11 -19.71 -6.65
CA GLY A 218 -1.46 -20.14 -6.27
C GLY A 218 -1.47 -20.81 -4.90
N LEU A 219 -2.65 -21.27 -4.44
CA LEU A 219 -2.79 -21.96 -3.15
C LEU A 219 -1.96 -23.26 -3.06
N GLY A 220 -1.59 -23.87 -4.21
CA GLY A 220 -0.69 -25.02 -4.23
C GLY A 220 0.71 -24.75 -3.68
N ALA A 221 1.19 -23.50 -3.79
CA ALA A 221 2.49 -23.10 -3.25
C ALA A 221 2.58 -23.22 -1.71
N LEU A 222 1.44 -23.25 -1.01
CA LEU A 222 1.40 -23.43 0.44
C LEU A 222 1.84 -24.83 0.90
N ALA A 223 1.87 -25.80 -0.02
CA ALA A 223 2.36 -27.15 0.25
C ALA A 223 3.88 -27.28 0.01
N ASP A 224 4.51 -26.28 -0.60
CA ASP A 224 5.95 -26.29 -0.89
C ASP A 224 6.77 -25.85 0.33
N PRO A 225 7.70 -26.70 0.84
CA PRO A 225 8.59 -26.33 1.95
C PRO A 225 9.46 -25.10 1.66
N ALA A 226 9.84 -24.83 0.41
CA ALA A 226 10.64 -23.67 0.04
C ALA A 226 9.86 -22.36 0.29
N THR A 227 8.56 -22.35 0.02
CA THR A 227 7.67 -21.21 0.33
C THR A 227 7.64 -20.89 1.83
N TRP A 228 7.58 -21.93 2.68
CA TRP A 228 7.67 -21.75 4.14
C TRP A 228 9.04 -21.22 4.59
N ALA A 229 10.12 -21.76 4.01
CA ALA A 229 11.47 -21.32 4.32
C ALA A 229 11.68 -19.82 3.96
N ALA A 230 11.23 -19.41 2.78
CA ALA A 230 11.25 -18.01 2.36
C ALA A 230 10.44 -17.11 3.32
N GLY A 231 9.24 -17.56 3.72
CA GLY A 231 8.41 -16.83 4.66
C GLY A 231 9.05 -16.70 6.05
N LEU A 232 9.65 -17.75 6.57
CA LEU A 232 10.34 -17.72 7.87
C LEU A 232 11.53 -16.76 7.90
N ALA A 233 12.20 -16.56 6.76
CA ALA A 233 13.31 -15.62 6.63
C ALA A 233 12.85 -14.15 6.43
N SER A 234 11.57 -13.89 6.29
CA SER A 234 11.04 -12.56 5.96
C SER A 234 10.88 -11.64 7.17
N ASP A 235 11.06 -10.32 6.96
CA ASP A 235 10.81 -9.28 7.97
C ASP A 235 9.35 -9.26 8.45
N THR A 236 8.42 -9.66 7.58
CA THR A 236 6.99 -9.79 7.93
C THR A 236 6.75 -10.83 9.01
N THR A 237 7.47 -11.94 8.98
CA THR A 237 7.41 -12.98 10.00
C THR A 237 8.00 -12.50 11.32
N VAL A 238 9.12 -11.77 11.30
CA VAL A 238 9.71 -11.18 12.51
C VAL A 238 8.74 -10.18 13.15
N ALA A 239 8.17 -9.27 12.36
CA ALA A 239 7.18 -8.31 12.84
C ALA A 239 5.94 -9.01 13.42
N GLY A 240 5.42 -10.03 12.73
CA GLY A 240 4.30 -10.85 13.19
C GLY A 240 4.59 -11.56 14.51
N ALA A 241 5.78 -12.14 14.67
CA ALA A 241 6.20 -12.81 15.91
C ALA A 241 6.30 -11.84 17.08
N LEU A 242 6.87 -10.64 16.87
CA LEU A 242 6.92 -9.57 17.88
C LEU A 242 5.51 -9.13 18.29
N GLY A 243 4.62 -8.94 17.31
CA GLY A 243 3.22 -8.60 17.54
C GLY A 243 2.51 -9.67 18.37
N LEU A 244 2.65 -10.93 17.98
CA LEU A 244 2.06 -12.07 18.69
C LEU A 244 2.58 -12.20 20.12
N ALA A 245 3.89 -12.01 20.33
CA ALA A 245 4.47 -11.98 21.68
C ALA A 245 3.85 -10.87 22.54
N GLY A 246 3.69 -9.67 21.99
CA GLY A 246 2.97 -8.57 22.65
C GLY A 246 1.54 -8.93 23.02
N LEU A 247 0.76 -9.53 22.10
CA LEU A 247 -0.62 -9.98 22.34
C LEU A 247 -0.71 -11.05 23.42
N VAL A 248 0.22 -12.01 23.45
CA VAL A 248 0.29 -13.07 24.47
C VAL A 248 0.53 -12.43 25.84
N VAL A 249 1.56 -11.58 25.98
CA VAL A 249 1.86 -10.88 27.23
C VAL A 249 0.68 -10.03 27.70
N ALA A 250 0.08 -9.24 26.81
CA ALA A 250 -1.09 -8.42 27.11
C ALA A 250 -2.27 -9.28 27.59
N THR A 251 -2.53 -10.42 26.92
CA THR A 251 -3.64 -11.31 27.27
C THR A 251 -3.43 -12.02 28.61
N LEU A 252 -2.22 -12.47 28.91
CA LEU A 252 -1.90 -13.20 30.14
C LEU A 252 -1.86 -12.29 31.38
N LEU A 253 -1.35 -11.07 31.23
CA LEU A 253 -1.15 -10.14 32.33
C LEU A 253 -2.35 -9.21 32.61
N ALA A 254 -3.22 -8.94 31.63
CA ALA A 254 -4.37 -8.05 31.82
C ALA A 254 -5.27 -8.40 33.03
N PRO A 255 -5.55 -9.68 33.36
CA PRO A 255 -6.35 -10.01 34.56
C PRO A 255 -5.67 -9.63 35.88
N ARG A 256 -4.33 -9.68 35.93
CA ARG A 256 -3.55 -9.25 37.11
C ARG A 256 -3.55 -7.73 37.20
N ALA A 257 -3.25 -7.04 36.12
CA ALA A 257 -3.27 -5.58 36.04
C ALA A 257 -4.63 -4.97 36.41
N ALA A 258 -5.73 -5.61 36.02
CA ALA A 258 -7.09 -5.20 36.41
C ALA A 258 -7.44 -5.44 37.90
N ARG A 259 -6.70 -6.25 38.62
CA ARG A 259 -6.92 -6.53 40.04
C ARG A 259 -6.03 -5.68 40.96
N GLU A 260 -4.83 -5.40 40.55
CA GLU A 260 -3.80 -4.69 41.31
C GLU A 260 -3.92 -3.16 41.08
N THR A 261 -4.90 -2.54 41.74
CA THR A 261 -5.16 -1.09 41.58
C THR A 261 -4.10 -0.18 42.21
N ARG A 262 -3.19 -0.72 43.06
CA ARG A 262 -2.17 0.05 43.79
C ARG A 262 -0.79 0.06 43.13
N ALA A 263 -0.49 -0.87 42.24
CA ALA A 263 0.79 -0.93 41.53
C ALA A 263 0.60 -0.49 40.06
N ALA A 264 1.33 0.53 39.62
CA ALA A 264 1.24 1.04 38.25
C ALA A 264 1.95 0.14 37.23
N TRP A 265 2.95 -0.65 37.66
CA TRP A 265 3.79 -1.44 36.75
C TRP A 265 3.03 -2.54 35.97
N PRO A 266 2.03 -3.29 36.54
CA PRO A 266 1.36 -4.29 35.71
C PRO A 266 0.52 -3.67 34.58
N ALA A 267 -0.12 -2.53 34.85
CA ALA A 267 -0.90 -1.81 33.84
C ALA A 267 0.03 -1.24 32.73
N GLY A 268 1.16 -0.66 33.11
CA GLY A 268 2.18 -0.17 32.18
C GLY A 268 2.72 -1.27 31.28
N THR A 269 3.07 -2.43 31.85
CA THR A 269 3.57 -3.59 31.07
C THR A 269 2.52 -4.10 30.07
N VAL A 270 1.26 -4.19 30.48
CA VAL A 270 0.17 -4.67 29.61
C VAL A 270 -0.12 -3.69 28.49
N LEU A 271 -0.12 -2.38 28.78
CA LEU A 271 -0.29 -1.35 27.75
C LEU A 271 0.92 -1.29 26.80
N GLY A 272 2.14 -1.42 27.33
CA GLY A 272 3.36 -1.51 26.52
C GLY A 272 3.35 -2.73 25.59
N ALA A 273 2.91 -3.88 26.07
CA ALA A 273 2.78 -5.09 25.26
C ALA A 273 1.69 -4.95 24.18
N ALA A 274 0.57 -4.30 24.49
CA ALA A 274 -0.46 -3.96 23.49
C ALA A 274 0.06 -2.95 22.45
N ALA A 275 0.84 -1.95 22.89
CA ALA A 275 1.47 -0.99 21.99
C ALA A 275 2.52 -1.65 21.07
N LEU A 276 3.32 -2.59 21.59
CA LEU A 276 4.25 -3.40 20.80
C LEU A 276 3.50 -4.17 19.70
N ALA A 277 2.38 -4.81 20.07
CA ALA A 277 1.57 -5.56 19.13
C ALA A 277 0.94 -4.69 18.04
N LEU A 278 0.49 -3.49 18.36
CA LEU A 278 -0.01 -2.52 17.37
C LEU A 278 1.12 -1.94 16.53
N GLY A 279 2.26 -1.63 17.15
CA GLY A 279 3.44 -1.10 16.47
C GLY A 279 4.03 -2.08 15.46
N SER A 280 3.95 -3.40 15.73
CA SER A 280 4.45 -4.41 14.79
C SER A 280 3.73 -4.38 13.43
N LEU A 281 2.46 -3.94 13.38
CA LEU A 281 1.71 -3.77 12.14
C LEU A 281 2.22 -2.60 11.27
N VAL A 282 2.94 -1.65 11.89
CA VAL A 282 3.48 -0.45 11.23
C VAL A 282 4.95 -0.67 10.82
N LEU A 283 5.60 -1.73 11.31
CA LEU A 283 7.01 -2.03 10.98
C LEU A 283 7.21 -2.46 9.54
N VAL A 284 6.17 -2.95 8.87
CA VAL A 284 6.21 -3.48 7.50
C VAL A 284 5.05 -2.90 6.70
N GLY A 285 5.28 -2.57 5.43
CA GLY A 285 4.24 -2.11 4.50
C GLY A 285 4.41 -0.67 4.01
N HIS A 286 3.45 -0.20 3.22
CA HIS A 286 3.48 1.05 2.43
C HIS A 286 3.83 2.32 3.21
N THR A 287 3.48 2.40 4.48
CA THR A 287 3.63 3.64 5.25
C THR A 287 5.09 4.02 5.50
N ARG A 288 6.04 3.11 5.23
CA ARG A 288 7.47 3.37 5.38
C ARG A 288 8.10 4.01 4.13
N THR A 289 7.49 3.83 2.98
CA THR A 289 8.03 4.26 1.68
C THR A 289 7.52 5.63 1.24
N PHE A 290 6.40 6.10 1.82
CA PHE A 290 5.88 7.45 1.56
C PHE A 290 6.54 8.49 2.47
N GLY A 291 7.11 9.53 1.89
CA GLY A 291 7.75 10.62 2.64
C GLY A 291 6.76 11.69 3.14
N PRO A 292 7.11 12.50 4.14
CA PRO A 292 8.25 12.26 5.06
C PRO A 292 7.93 11.13 6.05
N PRO A 293 8.85 10.18 6.25
CA PRO A 293 8.59 8.94 7.01
C PRO A 293 8.07 9.20 8.43
N TRP A 294 8.61 10.19 9.14
CA TRP A 294 8.18 10.53 10.49
C TRP A 294 6.69 10.89 10.57
N LEU A 295 6.15 11.58 9.54
CA LEU A 295 4.74 11.98 9.48
C LEU A 295 3.85 10.76 9.20
N VAL A 296 4.19 9.98 8.17
CA VAL A 296 3.36 8.87 7.71
C VAL A 296 3.36 7.73 8.73
N VAL A 297 4.53 7.34 9.24
CA VAL A 297 4.66 6.32 10.28
C VAL A 297 3.94 6.72 11.58
N THR A 298 4.04 7.99 11.99
CA THR A 298 3.33 8.48 13.17
C THR A 298 1.82 8.51 12.95
N ALA A 299 1.37 8.97 11.78
CA ALA A 299 -0.05 8.98 11.43
C ALA A 299 -0.62 7.55 11.40
N ASP A 300 0.12 6.59 10.83
CA ASP A 300 -0.29 5.19 10.79
C ASP A 300 -0.35 4.56 12.19
N ALA A 301 0.68 4.74 13.00
CA ALA A 301 0.70 4.24 14.38
C ALA A 301 -0.49 4.78 15.20
N LEU A 302 -0.80 6.08 15.07
CA LEU A 302 -1.94 6.70 15.74
C LEU A 302 -3.27 6.20 15.15
N HIS A 303 -3.36 5.99 13.83
CA HIS A 303 -4.55 5.45 13.15
C HIS A 303 -4.85 4.03 13.63
N VAL A 304 -3.85 3.18 13.65
CA VAL A 304 -3.92 1.79 14.13
C VAL A 304 -4.33 1.76 15.61
N ALA A 305 -3.69 2.58 16.45
CA ALA A 305 -4.01 2.64 17.88
C ALA A 305 -5.44 3.14 18.13
N ALA A 306 -5.87 4.19 17.44
CA ALA A 306 -7.23 4.73 17.55
C ALA A 306 -8.27 3.72 17.06
N GLY A 307 -8.01 3.02 15.96
CA GLY A 307 -8.87 1.95 15.45
C GLY A 307 -9.03 0.79 16.44
N ALA A 308 -7.93 0.38 17.08
CA ALA A 308 -7.95 -0.66 18.11
C ALA A 308 -8.77 -0.23 19.34
N VAL A 309 -8.58 1.01 19.81
CA VAL A 309 -9.36 1.58 20.92
C VAL A 309 -10.84 1.66 20.57
N TRP A 310 -11.19 2.01 19.34
CA TRP A 310 -12.60 2.04 18.91
C TRP A 310 -13.20 0.65 18.88
N LEU A 311 -12.60 -0.31 18.19
CA LEU A 311 -13.12 -1.67 18.12
C LEU A 311 -13.25 -2.33 19.50
N GLY A 312 -12.18 -2.29 20.29
CA GLY A 312 -12.18 -2.88 21.62
C GLY A 312 -13.16 -2.19 22.56
N GLY A 313 -13.32 -0.87 22.45
CA GLY A 313 -14.29 -0.10 23.22
C GLY A 313 -15.75 -0.42 22.86
N VAL A 314 -16.08 -0.50 21.58
CA VAL A 314 -17.41 -0.87 21.10
C VAL A 314 -17.77 -2.30 21.51
N VAL A 315 -16.86 -3.27 21.32
CA VAL A 315 -17.07 -4.66 21.75
C VAL A 315 -17.15 -4.76 23.28
N GLY A 316 -16.28 -4.02 23.99
CA GLY A 316 -16.34 -3.95 25.46
C GLY A 316 -17.66 -3.39 25.97
N LEU A 317 -18.19 -2.33 25.35
CA LEU A 317 -19.51 -1.78 25.67
C LEU A 317 -20.65 -2.76 25.35
N ALA A 318 -20.60 -3.45 24.22
CA ALA A 318 -21.58 -4.47 23.88
C ALA A 318 -21.66 -5.56 24.98
N LEU A 319 -20.48 -5.98 25.51
CA LEU A 319 -20.42 -6.93 26.60
C LEU A 319 -20.95 -6.37 27.92
N VAL A 320 -20.69 -5.10 28.25
CA VAL A 320 -21.21 -4.41 29.45
C VAL A 320 -22.73 -4.23 29.38
N LEU A 321 -23.27 -3.87 28.22
CA LEU A 321 -24.68 -3.60 27.99
C LEU A 321 -25.52 -4.89 27.88
N ALA A 322 -24.88 -6.03 27.62
CA ALA A 322 -25.57 -7.31 27.51
C ALA A 322 -26.36 -7.62 28.83
N PRO A 323 -27.62 -8.05 28.73
CA PRO A 323 -28.45 -8.36 29.93
C PRO A 323 -27.79 -9.34 30.88
N SER A 324 -27.11 -10.31 30.32
CA SER A 324 -26.40 -11.39 31.06
C SER A 324 -25.04 -10.97 31.65
N ALA A 325 -24.64 -9.69 31.54
CA ALA A 325 -23.41 -9.19 32.17
C ALA A 325 -23.56 -8.95 33.68
N HIS A 326 -24.80 -8.82 34.15
CA HIS A 326 -25.14 -8.53 35.56
C HIS A 326 -24.43 -7.27 36.09
N VAL A 327 -24.26 -6.26 35.21
CA VAL A 327 -23.73 -4.95 35.58
C VAL A 327 -24.92 -4.03 35.89
N ASP A 328 -24.88 -3.39 37.06
CA ASP A 328 -25.92 -2.42 37.43
C ASP A 328 -25.97 -1.21 36.47
N ALA A 329 -27.15 -0.61 36.39
CA ALA A 329 -27.40 0.47 35.44
C ALA A 329 -26.47 1.69 35.64
N ARG A 330 -26.16 2.03 36.88
CA ARG A 330 -25.28 3.16 37.24
C ARG A 330 -23.85 2.92 36.74
N ARG A 331 -23.28 1.74 36.97
CA ARG A 331 -21.91 1.41 36.52
C ARG A 331 -21.82 1.27 35.02
N ALA A 332 -22.85 0.69 34.39
CA ALA A 332 -22.95 0.66 32.94
C ALA A 332 -23.00 2.07 32.36
N GLY A 333 -23.82 2.99 32.92
CA GLY A 333 -23.93 4.37 32.50
C GLY A 333 -22.61 5.14 32.62
N VAL A 334 -21.86 4.97 33.73
CA VAL A 334 -20.54 5.60 33.90
C VAL A 334 -19.54 5.06 32.87
N THR A 335 -19.54 3.77 32.59
CA THR A 335 -18.64 3.17 31.58
C THR A 335 -18.96 3.70 30.18
N VAL A 336 -20.25 3.77 29.82
CA VAL A 336 -20.71 4.33 28.55
C VAL A 336 -20.30 5.80 28.41
N ALA A 337 -20.51 6.62 29.44
CA ALA A 337 -20.16 8.05 29.42
C ALA A 337 -18.65 8.25 29.25
N ARG A 338 -17.81 7.46 29.92
CA ARG A 338 -16.35 7.49 29.76
C ARG A 338 -15.91 7.14 28.35
N PHE A 339 -16.44 6.03 27.81
CA PHE A 339 -16.09 5.64 26.45
C PHE A 339 -16.60 6.66 25.43
N SER A 340 -17.81 7.20 25.61
CA SER A 340 -18.35 8.23 24.74
C SER A 340 -17.48 9.50 24.72
N ALA A 341 -16.89 9.89 25.86
CA ALA A 341 -15.95 11.01 25.91
C ALA A 341 -14.64 10.70 25.15
N LEU A 342 -14.08 9.50 25.34
CA LEU A 342 -12.89 9.03 24.63
C LEU A 342 -13.16 8.87 23.13
N GLY A 343 -14.32 8.36 22.76
CA GLY A 343 -14.71 8.07 21.39
C GLY A 343 -14.69 9.29 20.47
N ALA A 344 -15.00 10.49 20.99
CA ALA A 344 -14.90 11.72 20.21
C ALA A 344 -13.45 12.03 19.79
N TRP A 345 -12.49 11.81 20.68
CA TRP A 345 -11.06 11.99 20.38
C TRP A 345 -10.53 10.89 19.45
N VAL A 346 -11.01 9.67 19.62
CA VAL A 346 -10.68 8.55 18.73
C VAL A 346 -11.16 8.83 17.30
N VAL A 347 -12.41 9.28 17.12
CA VAL A 347 -12.94 9.64 15.79
C VAL A 347 -12.16 10.79 15.17
N LEU A 348 -11.82 11.82 15.96
CA LEU A 348 -11.01 12.94 15.49
C LEU A 348 -9.61 12.47 15.06
N ALA A 349 -8.96 11.62 15.86
CA ALA A 349 -7.65 11.06 15.54
C ALA A 349 -7.71 10.24 14.24
N LEU A 350 -8.73 9.39 14.07
CA LEU A 350 -8.92 8.60 12.85
C LEU A 350 -9.19 9.48 11.62
N ALA A 351 -9.97 10.54 11.77
CA ALA A 351 -10.24 11.46 10.66
C ALA A 351 -8.97 12.19 10.22
N VAL A 352 -8.21 12.75 11.17
CA VAL A 352 -6.96 13.47 10.88
C VAL A 352 -5.93 12.52 10.27
N THR A 353 -5.64 11.41 10.95
CA THR A 353 -4.61 10.47 10.50
C THR A 353 -5.00 9.78 9.20
N GLY A 354 -6.28 9.42 9.04
CA GLY A 354 -6.79 8.81 7.81
C GLY A 354 -6.73 9.78 6.61
N THR A 355 -6.96 11.08 6.82
CA THR A 355 -6.78 12.09 5.77
C THR A 355 -5.31 12.24 5.38
N VAL A 356 -4.41 12.30 6.37
CA VAL A 356 -2.95 12.35 6.11
C VAL A 356 -2.51 11.13 5.29
N LEU A 357 -2.87 9.94 5.73
CA LEU A 357 -2.50 8.70 5.04
C LEU A 357 -3.09 8.63 3.63
N GLY A 358 -4.38 8.93 3.48
CA GLY A 358 -5.05 8.93 2.17
C GLY A 358 -4.41 9.90 1.19
N TRP A 359 -4.10 11.11 1.64
CA TRP A 359 -3.43 12.12 0.81
C TRP A 359 -2.01 11.68 0.42
N ARG A 360 -1.23 11.18 1.38
CA ARG A 360 0.17 10.78 1.13
C ARG A 360 0.28 9.55 0.23
N ILE A 361 -0.66 8.60 0.34
CA ILE A 361 -0.63 7.36 -0.44
C ILE A 361 -1.17 7.56 -1.86
N LEU A 362 -2.23 8.35 -2.04
CA LEU A 362 -2.85 8.54 -3.36
C LEU A 362 -2.22 9.66 -4.19
N GLY A 363 -1.67 10.70 -3.54
CA GLY A 363 -1.06 11.86 -4.20
C GLY A 363 -2.04 12.78 -4.92
N THR A 364 -3.03 12.24 -5.62
CA THR A 364 -4.01 13.00 -6.42
C THR A 364 -5.45 12.64 -6.09
N LEU A 365 -6.38 13.56 -6.33
CA LEU A 365 -7.81 13.30 -6.15
C LEU A 365 -8.36 12.37 -7.25
N ASP A 366 -7.77 12.39 -8.44
CA ASP A 366 -8.15 11.49 -9.53
C ASP A 366 -7.90 10.02 -9.15
N ALA A 367 -6.78 9.72 -8.50
CA ALA A 367 -6.46 8.37 -8.04
C ALA A 367 -7.52 7.76 -7.09
N LEU A 368 -8.36 8.60 -6.43
CA LEU A 368 -9.48 8.11 -5.62
C LEU A 368 -10.56 7.39 -6.45
N VAL A 369 -10.78 7.82 -7.68
CA VAL A 369 -11.84 7.30 -8.54
C VAL A 369 -11.30 6.40 -9.66
N SER A 370 -10.11 6.69 -10.17
CA SER A 370 -9.48 5.94 -11.26
C SER A 370 -8.90 4.60 -10.79
N THR A 371 -8.31 4.54 -9.59
CA THR A 371 -7.64 3.33 -9.10
C THR A 371 -8.58 2.38 -8.33
N THR A 372 -8.28 1.09 -8.35
CA THR A 372 -8.99 0.10 -7.52
C THR A 372 -8.73 0.32 -6.03
N TYR A 373 -7.52 0.80 -5.68
CA TYR A 373 -7.17 1.19 -4.31
C TYR A 373 -8.05 2.35 -3.83
N GLY A 374 -8.13 3.44 -4.61
CA GLY A 374 -8.94 4.61 -4.29
C GLY A 374 -10.42 4.29 -4.13
N ARG A 375 -10.99 3.50 -5.05
CA ARG A 375 -12.39 3.03 -4.94
C ARG A 375 -12.63 2.20 -3.67
N THR A 376 -11.71 1.32 -3.30
CA THR A 376 -11.80 0.55 -2.04
C THR A 376 -11.70 1.47 -0.82
N LEU A 377 -10.83 2.48 -0.87
CA LEU A 377 -10.72 3.51 0.17
C LEU A 377 -12.01 4.32 0.32
N LEU A 378 -12.66 4.71 -0.78
CA LEU A 378 -13.96 5.40 -0.75
C LEU A 378 -15.05 4.55 -0.08
N VAL A 379 -15.11 3.24 -0.37
CA VAL A 379 -16.02 2.32 0.31
C VAL A 379 -15.72 2.28 1.81
N LYS A 380 -14.45 2.15 2.20
CA LYS A 380 -14.03 2.18 3.62
C LYS A 380 -14.43 3.47 4.31
N VAL A 381 -14.20 4.62 3.68
CA VAL A 381 -14.59 5.94 4.21
C VAL A 381 -16.10 6.06 4.33
N GLY A 382 -16.86 5.61 3.34
CA GLY A 382 -18.33 5.58 3.38
C GLY A 382 -18.88 4.79 4.57
N VAL A 383 -18.34 3.58 4.81
CA VAL A 383 -18.71 2.77 5.98
C VAL A 383 -18.31 3.47 7.29
N ALA A 384 -17.13 4.10 7.34
CA ALA A 384 -16.67 4.87 8.50
C ALA A 384 -17.58 6.06 8.81
N LEU A 385 -18.08 6.77 7.80
CA LEU A 385 -19.02 7.88 7.97
C LEU A 385 -20.37 7.39 8.53
N VAL A 386 -20.87 6.25 8.07
CA VAL A 386 -22.08 5.61 8.65
C VAL A 386 -21.84 5.26 10.12
N LEU A 387 -20.68 4.68 10.44
CA LEU A 387 -20.27 4.39 11.83
C LEU A 387 -20.25 5.65 12.70
N VAL A 388 -19.65 6.74 12.21
CA VAL A 388 -19.60 8.04 12.93
C VAL A 388 -21.02 8.57 13.14
N GLY A 389 -21.90 8.43 12.15
CA GLY A 389 -23.33 8.80 12.28
C GLY A 389 -24.05 8.01 13.39
N ILE A 390 -23.83 6.69 13.44
CA ILE A 390 -24.41 5.83 14.50
C ILE A 390 -23.82 6.21 15.87
N ALA A 391 -22.50 6.40 15.97
CA ALA A 391 -21.82 6.80 17.19
C ALA A 391 -22.31 8.18 17.69
N ALA A 392 -22.52 9.12 16.78
CA ALA A 392 -23.10 10.43 17.10
C ALA A 392 -24.55 10.29 17.61
N TRP A 393 -25.37 9.50 16.94
CA TRP A 393 -26.73 9.19 17.41
C TRP A 393 -26.71 8.57 18.80
N ASN A 394 -25.87 7.56 19.04
CA ASN A 394 -25.69 6.96 20.36
C ASN A 394 -25.28 8.00 21.40
N ARG A 395 -24.30 8.84 21.09
CA ARG A 395 -23.76 9.85 22.00
C ARG A 395 -24.79 10.91 22.40
N TYR A 396 -25.52 11.45 21.43
CA TYR A 396 -26.39 12.60 21.66
C TYR A 396 -27.82 12.24 22.05
N ARG A 397 -28.29 11.02 21.72
CA ARG A 397 -29.64 10.57 22.01
C ARG A 397 -29.70 9.46 23.06
N LEU A 398 -28.98 8.35 22.88
CA LEU A 398 -29.15 7.16 23.72
C LEU A 398 -28.32 7.22 25.01
N VAL A 399 -27.10 7.78 24.99
CA VAL A 399 -26.22 7.88 26.16
C VAL A 399 -26.86 8.76 27.28
N PRO A 400 -27.45 9.94 27.00
CA PRO A 400 -28.13 10.74 28.03
C PRO A 400 -29.31 9.99 28.69
N GLU A 401 -30.07 9.18 27.91
CA GLU A 401 -31.18 8.39 28.46
C GLU A 401 -30.71 7.27 29.42
N VAL A 402 -29.53 6.70 29.16
CA VAL A 402 -28.94 5.62 29.97
C VAL A 402 -28.14 6.17 31.17
N ALA A 403 -27.44 7.31 31.02
CA ALA A 403 -26.49 7.83 32.00
C ALA A 403 -27.06 9.00 32.84
N GLY A 404 -28.21 9.58 32.46
CA GLY A 404 -28.80 10.76 33.08
C GLY A 404 -29.43 10.47 34.47
N PRO A 405 -29.68 11.54 35.28
CA PRO A 405 -30.26 11.42 36.62
C PRO A 405 -31.66 10.75 36.65
N GLY A 406 -32.42 10.85 35.54
CA GLY A 406 -33.73 10.21 35.38
C GLY A 406 -33.67 8.70 35.08
N GLY A 407 -32.51 8.19 34.62
CA GLY A 407 -32.32 6.76 34.35
C GLY A 407 -32.03 5.91 35.60
N ALA A 408 -31.64 6.55 36.68
CA ALA A 408 -31.16 5.84 37.89
C ALA A 408 -32.11 5.85 39.08
N GLY A 409 -33.21 6.62 39.05
CA GLY A 409 -33.87 6.90 40.33
C GLY A 409 -35.39 7.07 40.43
N ALA A 410 -36.15 7.27 39.38
CA ALA A 410 -37.59 7.48 39.55
C ALA A 410 -38.41 6.76 38.46
N ALA A 411 -39.34 5.91 38.87
CA ALA A 411 -40.48 5.35 38.13
C ALA A 411 -40.19 4.67 36.77
N GLY A 412 -38.97 4.22 36.49
CA GLY A 412 -38.59 3.92 35.15
C GLY A 412 -38.09 2.50 34.90
N GLY A 413 -38.69 1.47 35.39
CA GLY A 413 -38.33 0.10 35.00
C GLY A 413 -38.37 -0.18 33.51
N THR A 414 -39.27 0.42 32.75
CA THR A 414 -39.48 0.10 31.32
C THR A 414 -38.69 0.99 30.34
N THR A 415 -38.60 2.31 30.59
CA THR A 415 -37.92 3.24 29.69
C THR A 415 -36.40 3.07 29.70
N ALA A 416 -35.76 2.99 30.87
CA ALA A 416 -34.31 2.81 31.00
C ALA A 416 -33.86 1.45 30.45
N THR A 417 -34.64 0.38 30.66
CA THR A 417 -34.34 -0.95 30.11
C THR A 417 -34.47 -0.94 28.59
N THR A 418 -35.44 -0.23 28.04
CA THR A 418 -35.64 -0.08 26.60
C THR A 418 -34.50 0.71 25.96
N ALA A 419 -34.08 1.84 26.53
CA ALA A 419 -32.94 2.64 26.08
C ALA A 419 -31.64 1.83 26.09
N ARG A 420 -31.36 1.10 27.18
CA ARG A 420 -30.21 0.18 27.29
C ARG A 420 -30.22 -0.89 26.20
N ARG A 421 -31.39 -1.48 25.90
CA ARG A 421 -31.54 -2.49 24.85
C ARG A 421 -31.32 -1.91 23.45
N ARG A 422 -31.83 -0.69 23.19
CA ARG A 422 -31.59 0.03 21.93
C ARG A 422 -30.11 0.35 21.75
N LEU A 423 -29.47 0.94 22.77
CA LEU A 423 -28.03 1.24 22.76
C LEU A 423 -27.21 -0.05 22.55
N GLY A 424 -27.56 -1.15 23.21
CA GLY A 424 -26.86 -2.43 23.01
C GLY A 424 -26.97 -2.96 21.58
N ARG A 425 -28.10 -2.74 20.90
CA ARG A 425 -28.29 -3.14 19.48
C ARG A 425 -27.46 -2.26 18.54
N THR A 426 -27.51 -0.93 18.70
CA THR A 426 -26.73 -0.01 17.85
C THR A 426 -25.22 -0.24 18.03
N VAL A 427 -24.74 -0.46 19.25
CA VAL A 427 -23.34 -0.81 19.54
C VAL A 427 -22.95 -2.16 18.90
N ALA A 428 -23.86 -3.14 18.86
CA ALA A 428 -23.59 -4.38 18.15
C ALA A 428 -23.48 -4.18 16.63
N VAL A 429 -24.32 -3.31 16.05
CA VAL A 429 -24.22 -2.92 14.63
C VAL A 429 -22.89 -2.20 14.36
N GLU A 430 -22.47 -1.27 15.23
CA GLU A 430 -21.16 -0.62 15.11
C GLU A 430 -20.03 -1.65 15.11
N ALA A 431 -20.08 -2.67 16.00
CA ALA A 431 -19.06 -3.71 16.04
C ALA A 431 -18.96 -4.48 14.70
N VAL A 432 -20.10 -4.84 14.11
CA VAL A 432 -20.14 -5.52 12.79
C VAL A 432 -19.58 -4.61 11.69
N LEU A 433 -19.98 -3.34 11.65
CA LEU A 433 -19.49 -2.40 10.64
C LEU A 433 -17.97 -2.15 10.78
N LEU A 434 -17.44 -2.12 12.01
CA LEU A 434 -15.99 -2.04 12.25
C LEU A 434 -15.24 -3.27 11.72
N VAL A 435 -15.82 -4.47 11.83
CA VAL A 435 -15.25 -5.67 11.20
C VAL A 435 -15.25 -5.53 9.67
N LEU A 436 -16.29 -4.95 9.06
CA LEU A 436 -16.30 -4.67 7.62
C LEU A 436 -15.24 -3.65 7.22
N VAL A 437 -15.02 -2.61 8.03
CA VAL A 437 -13.90 -1.66 7.81
C VAL A 437 -12.55 -2.38 7.85
N LEU A 438 -12.35 -3.32 8.76
CA LEU A 438 -11.12 -4.13 8.83
C LEU A 438 -10.99 -5.09 7.65
N ALA A 439 -12.09 -5.67 7.17
CA ALA A 439 -12.10 -6.48 5.95
C ALA A 439 -11.68 -5.64 4.73
N ALA A 440 -12.24 -4.44 4.58
CA ALA A 440 -11.82 -3.49 3.55
C ALA A 440 -10.33 -3.08 3.71
N THR A 441 -9.83 -2.96 4.95
CA THR A 441 -8.41 -2.69 5.21
C THR A 441 -7.53 -3.86 4.76
N GLY A 442 -7.91 -5.12 5.03
CA GLY A 442 -7.20 -6.31 4.54
C GLY A 442 -7.08 -6.34 3.01
N VAL A 443 -8.15 -5.93 2.31
CA VAL A 443 -8.13 -5.77 0.84
C VAL A 443 -7.18 -4.63 0.42
N LEU A 444 -7.24 -3.47 1.08
CA LEU A 444 -6.39 -2.32 0.77
C LEU A 444 -4.90 -2.65 0.92
N VAL A 445 -4.52 -3.29 2.02
CA VAL A 445 -3.11 -3.67 2.29
C VAL A 445 -2.59 -4.71 1.28
N SER A 446 -3.48 -5.44 0.61
CA SER A 446 -3.12 -6.42 -0.43
C SER A 446 -3.06 -5.82 -1.83
N ARG A 447 -3.33 -4.52 -2.00
CA ARG A 447 -3.37 -3.84 -3.30
C ARG A 447 -2.33 -2.74 -3.39
N SER A 448 -1.70 -2.62 -4.55
CA SER A 448 -0.87 -1.47 -4.87
C SER A 448 -1.73 -0.21 -4.98
N PRO A 449 -1.35 0.90 -4.35
CA PRO A 449 -2.00 2.20 -4.55
C PRO A 449 -1.69 2.81 -5.93
N VAL A 450 -0.60 2.39 -6.57
CA VAL A 450 -0.21 2.82 -7.92
C VAL A 450 -0.77 1.82 -8.93
N VAL A 451 -1.35 2.29 -10.00
CA VAL A 451 -1.68 1.45 -11.16
C VAL A 451 -0.33 1.05 -11.77
N PRO A 452 0.02 -0.23 -11.87
CA PRO A 452 1.09 -0.62 -12.78
C PRO A 452 0.70 -0.09 -14.15
N ALA A 453 1.59 0.57 -14.87
CA ALA A 453 1.40 0.82 -16.29
C ALA A 453 1.12 -0.55 -16.91
N ALA A 454 -0.12 -0.79 -17.31
CA ALA A 454 -0.46 -2.02 -18.00
C ALA A 454 0.43 -2.09 -19.25
N PRO A 455 1.00 -3.25 -19.61
CA PRO A 455 1.50 -3.43 -20.96
C PRO A 455 0.29 -3.14 -21.86
N SER A 456 0.41 -2.11 -22.66
CA SER A 456 -0.66 -1.61 -23.54
C SER A 456 -1.04 -2.72 -24.51
N ALA A 457 -2.06 -3.53 -24.16
CA ALA A 457 -2.83 -4.21 -25.17
C ALA A 457 -3.54 -3.11 -25.96
N GLN A 458 -3.24 -3.07 -27.24
CA GLN A 458 -3.87 -2.20 -28.22
C GLN A 458 -5.39 -2.22 -28.06
N ASP A 459 -5.94 -1.11 -27.58
CA ASP A 459 -7.31 -0.74 -27.89
C ASP A 459 -7.37 0.78 -28.11
N GLY A 460 -7.76 1.11 -29.31
CA GLY A 460 -7.66 2.39 -29.94
C GLY A 460 -8.34 3.54 -29.21
N ALA A 461 -7.57 4.59 -29.08
CA ALA A 461 -7.99 5.97 -29.33
C ALA A 461 -6.73 6.83 -29.37
N THR A 462 -6.38 7.28 -30.53
CA THR A 462 -5.25 8.14 -30.90
C THR A 462 -5.35 9.51 -30.22
N SER A 463 -4.70 9.66 -29.07
CA SER A 463 -4.24 10.95 -28.60
C SER A 463 -2.73 10.88 -28.40
N GLY A 464 -1.98 10.96 -29.50
CA GLY A 464 -0.53 11.12 -29.47
C GLY A 464 -0.17 12.60 -29.48
N VAL A 465 0.98 12.93 -28.93
CA VAL A 465 1.62 14.24 -29.08
C VAL A 465 2.32 14.23 -30.42
N GLU A 466 1.83 15.02 -31.38
CA GLU A 466 2.49 15.23 -32.68
C GLU A 466 3.23 16.57 -32.64
N VAL A 467 4.50 16.54 -32.99
CA VAL A 467 5.38 17.72 -33.04
C VAL A 467 6.07 17.75 -34.39
N VAL A 468 6.11 18.92 -34.96
CA VAL A 468 6.77 19.18 -36.25
C VAL A 468 7.83 20.24 -36.01
N GLU A 469 9.09 19.90 -36.30
CA GLU A 469 10.24 20.77 -36.10
C GLU A 469 11.08 20.92 -37.39
N GLU A 470 11.77 22.03 -37.53
CA GLU A 470 12.66 22.28 -38.68
C GLU A 470 13.94 21.43 -38.55
N LEU A 471 14.34 20.81 -39.65
CA LEU A 471 15.57 20.02 -39.79
C LEU A 471 16.40 20.53 -40.96
N GLY A 472 17.20 21.58 -40.76
CA GLY A 472 17.90 22.26 -41.83
C GLY A 472 16.91 22.89 -42.84
N ASP A 473 16.99 22.49 -44.12
CA ASP A 473 16.03 22.91 -45.16
C ASP A 473 14.76 22.01 -45.20
N GLY A 474 14.73 20.92 -44.42
CA GLY A 474 13.64 19.97 -44.36
C GLY A 474 12.87 20.03 -43.03
N THR A 475 12.10 18.99 -42.76
CA THR A 475 11.21 18.90 -41.60
C THR A 475 11.32 17.54 -40.92
N LEU A 476 11.33 17.54 -39.59
CA LEU A 476 11.17 16.34 -38.76
C LEU A 476 9.75 16.35 -38.17
N ARG A 477 8.99 15.29 -38.39
CA ARG A 477 7.73 15.02 -37.70
C ARG A 477 7.95 13.92 -36.70
N ALA A 478 7.51 14.12 -35.47
CA ALA A 478 7.57 13.14 -34.44
C ALA A 478 6.17 12.95 -33.83
N ARG A 479 5.79 11.70 -33.61
CA ARG A 479 4.55 11.33 -32.92
C ARG A 479 4.86 10.42 -31.78
N VAL A 480 4.48 10.83 -30.57
CA VAL A 480 4.62 10.03 -29.34
C VAL A 480 3.24 9.57 -28.91
N THR A 481 3.01 8.27 -28.86
CA THR A 481 1.72 7.68 -28.51
C THR A 481 1.91 6.67 -27.39
N PRO A 482 1.15 6.71 -26.28
CA PRO A 482 0.03 7.62 -25.97
C PRO A 482 0.42 8.96 -25.33
N GLY A 483 1.69 9.28 -25.07
CA GLY A 483 2.14 10.49 -24.39
C GLY A 483 1.89 10.47 -22.86
N ARG A 484 2.02 9.29 -22.24
CA ARG A 484 1.75 9.05 -20.81
C ARG A 484 2.94 8.38 -20.14
N VAL A 485 2.89 8.35 -18.80
CA VAL A 485 3.87 7.59 -18.01
C VAL A 485 3.87 6.12 -18.43
N GLY A 486 5.08 5.56 -18.62
CA GLY A 486 5.31 4.19 -19.07
C GLY A 486 5.74 4.11 -20.53
N VAL A 487 5.40 2.99 -21.16
CA VAL A 487 5.83 2.69 -22.54
C VAL A 487 5.04 3.53 -23.55
N ASN A 488 5.78 4.25 -24.42
CA ASN A 488 5.26 5.04 -25.51
C ASN A 488 5.91 4.59 -26.82
N ALA A 489 5.18 4.62 -27.91
CA ALA A 489 5.72 4.49 -29.25
C ALA A 489 6.11 5.87 -29.77
N LEU A 490 7.31 6.00 -30.31
CA LEU A 490 7.77 7.17 -31.04
C LEU A 490 7.87 6.82 -32.53
N GLU A 491 7.19 7.57 -33.36
CA GLU A 491 7.32 7.53 -34.80
C GLU A 491 8.00 8.81 -35.25
N ILE A 492 9.01 8.72 -36.09
CA ILE A 492 9.74 9.88 -36.70
C ILE A 492 9.68 9.77 -38.21
N GLU A 493 9.26 10.82 -38.84
CA GLU A 493 9.35 11.00 -40.29
C GLU A 493 10.28 12.18 -40.61
N LEU A 494 11.27 11.94 -41.46
CA LEU A 494 12.19 12.94 -41.98
C LEU A 494 11.79 13.30 -43.42
N LEU A 495 11.51 14.56 -43.64
CA LEU A 495 11.08 15.09 -44.92
C LEU A 495 12.07 16.15 -45.43
N ASP A 496 12.30 16.21 -46.75
CA ASP A 496 13.08 17.27 -47.40
C ASP A 496 12.24 18.56 -47.58
N ALA A 497 12.84 19.58 -48.22
CA ALA A 497 12.18 20.85 -48.45
C ALA A 497 10.94 20.75 -49.37
N ASP A 498 10.84 19.71 -50.16
CA ASP A 498 9.71 19.45 -51.07
C ASP A 498 8.65 18.54 -50.41
N GLY A 499 8.88 18.09 -49.16
CA GLY A 499 7.98 17.22 -48.39
C GLY A 499 8.11 15.73 -48.77
N ALA A 500 9.15 15.35 -49.51
CA ALA A 500 9.43 13.96 -49.81
C ALA A 500 10.28 13.31 -48.71
N PRO A 501 10.18 11.96 -48.48
CA PRO A 501 10.98 11.28 -47.50
C PRO A 501 12.49 11.50 -47.68
N PHE A 502 13.18 11.97 -46.64
CA PHE A 502 14.61 12.25 -46.62
C PHE A 502 15.38 11.12 -45.91
N GLU A 503 16.41 10.56 -46.56
CA GLU A 503 17.30 9.58 -45.96
C GLU A 503 18.57 10.24 -45.43
N PRO A 504 18.83 10.20 -44.10
CA PRO A 504 20.06 10.70 -43.51
C PRO A 504 21.24 9.76 -43.81
N VAL A 505 22.47 10.27 -43.64
CA VAL A 505 23.71 9.51 -43.89
C VAL A 505 23.90 8.33 -42.91
N ALA A 506 23.29 8.40 -41.74
CA ALA A 506 23.29 7.34 -40.71
C ALA A 506 21.92 7.32 -40.02
N VAL A 507 21.58 6.20 -39.36
CA VAL A 507 20.40 6.11 -38.49
C VAL A 507 20.49 7.23 -37.46
N PRO A 508 19.43 8.03 -37.26
CA PRO A 508 19.42 9.09 -36.26
C PRO A 508 19.63 8.55 -34.84
N GLU A 509 20.27 9.36 -34.01
CA GLU A 509 20.44 9.05 -32.59
C GLU A 509 19.34 9.74 -31.77
N LEU A 510 18.76 9.04 -30.85
CA LEU A 510 17.71 9.53 -29.94
C LEU A 510 18.18 9.48 -28.50
N ALA A 511 18.02 10.61 -27.79
CA ALA A 511 18.18 10.68 -26.35
C ALA A 511 16.95 11.30 -25.70
N THR A 512 16.59 10.83 -24.51
CA THR A 512 15.46 11.35 -23.73
C THR A 512 15.95 11.93 -22.42
N THR A 513 15.45 13.10 -22.03
CA THR A 513 15.83 13.80 -20.80
C THR A 513 14.61 14.38 -20.11
N LEU A 514 14.52 14.24 -18.78
CA LEU A 514 13.55 14.97 -17.95
C LEU A 514 14.29 16.05 -17.16
N ALA A 515 13.75 17.26 -17.15
CA ALA A 515 14.43 18.42 -16.55
C ALA A 515 14.32 18.46 -15.02
N ASP A 516 13.16 18.06 -14.45
CA ASP A 516 12.90 18.09 -13.01
C ASP A 516 12.04 16.88 -12.57
N PRO A 517 12.58 15.95 -11.76
CA PRO A 517 13.98 15.84 -11.36
C PRO A 517 14.90 15.53 -12.56
N ALA A 518 16.14 15.99 -12.54
CA ALA A 518 17.07 15.80 -13.63
C ALA A 518 17.36 14.31 -13.87
N LEU A 519 16.81 13.75 -14.98
CA LEU A 519 16.99 12.36 -15.38
C LEU A 519 17.43 12.28 -16.85
N GLY A 520 18.41 11.45 -17.13
CA GLY A 520 18.96 11.26 -18.46
C GLY A 520 20.29 12.01 -18.69
N PRO A 521 20.77 12.13 -19.94
CA PRO A 521 20.13 11.62 -21.16
C PRO A 521 20.13 10.08 -21.26
N PHE A 522 19.00 9.51 -21.68
CA PHE A 522 18.88 8.08 -21.98
C PHE A 522 18.89 7.89 -23.49
N SER A 523 19.87 7.20 -24.03
CA SER A 523 19.91 6.86 -25.45
C SER A 523 18.88 5.77 -25.76
N ARG A 524 18.17 5.90 -26.88
CA ARG A 524 17.19 4.93 -27.36
C ARG A 524 17.50 4.57 -28.81
N PRO A 525 17.57 3.28 -29.17
CA PRO A 525 17.78 2.89 -30.55
C PRO A 525 16.56 3.24 -31.41
N LEU A 526 16.82 3.81 -32.58
CA LEU A 526 15.82 4.03 -33.62
C LEU A 526 15.87 2.90 -34.63
N THR A 527 14.74 2.27 -34.89
CA THR A 527 14.58 1.25 -35.92
C THR A 527 14.02 1.88 -37.18
N ARG A 528 14.66 1.64 -38.33
CA ARG A 528 14.18 2.13 -39.61
C ARG A 528 12.98 1.29 -40.07
N THR A 529 11.86 1.94 -40.35
CA THR A 529 10.62 1.32 -40.85
C THR A 529 10.35 1.58 -42.31
N GLY A 530 10.99 2.62 -42.89
CA GLY A 530 10.84 3.00 -44.28
C GLY A 530 11.83 4.07 -44.72
N PRO A 531 11.74 4.55 -45.97
CA PRO A 531 12.53 5.71 -46.39
C PRO A 531 12.18 6.94 -45.55
N GLY A 532 13.18 7.47 -44.84
CA GLY A 532 13.00 8.61 -43.94
C GLY A 532 12.15 8.34 -42.69
N ALA A 533 11.67 7.10 -42.47
CA ALA A 533 10.79 6.74 -41.37
C ALA A 533 11.52 5.87 -40.36
N TYR A 534 11.34 6.23 -39.08
CA TYR A 534 11.97 5.55 -37.94
C TYR A 534 10.97 5.42 -36.78
N GLU A 535 11.14 4.37 -35.98
CA GLU A 535 10.37 4.17 -34.78
C GLU A 535 11.27 3.79 -33.60
N ALA A 536 10.81 4.11 -32.39
CA ALA A 536 11.42 3.69 -31.14
C ALA A 536 10.36 3.45 -30.08
N THR A 537 10.68 2.57 -29.15
CA THR A 537 9.92 2.43 -27.90
C THR A 537 10.56 3.31 -26.85
N LEU A 538 9.76 4.21 -26.27
CA LEU A 538 10.17 5.10 -25.17
C LEU A 538 9.54 4.63 -23.89
N ASP A 539 10.34 4.33 -22.89
CA ASP A 539 9.86 4.22 -21.51
C ASP A 539 10.09 5.56 -20.82
N LEU A 540 8.98 6.23 -20.48
CA LEU A 540 8.94 7.53 -19.80
C LEU A 540 8.37 7.33 -18.39
N PRO A 541 9.22 6.96 -17.40
CA PRO A 541 8.76 6.43 -16.11
C PRO A 541 8.12 7.45 -15.18
N MET A 542 8.18 8.73 -15.52
CA MET A 542 7.67 9.81 -14.67
C MET A 542 6.85 10.82 -15.47
N PRO A 543 5.80 11.42 -14.89
CA PRO A 543 5.10 12.53 -15.51
C PRO A 543 6.00 13.78 -15.49
N GLY A 544 5.83 14.65 -16.47
CA GLY A 544 6.55 15.91 -16.56
C GLY A 544 6.95 16.25 -17.99
N SER A 545 7.74 17.32 -18.14
CA SER A 545 8.22 17.81 -19.43
C SER A 545 9.50 17.09 -19.84
N TRP A 546 9.34 16.08 -20.69
CA TRP A 546 10.46 15.35 -21.29
C TRP A 546 10.95 16.07 -22.55
N THR A 547 12.24 16.02 -22.78
CA THR A 547 12.86 16.50 -24.03
C THR A 547 13.43 15.30 -24.78
N LEU A 548 12.96 15.07 -26.00
CA LEU A 548 13.54 14.11 -26.91
C LEU A 548 14.55 14.86 -27.78
N GLU A 549 15.82 14.50 -27.73
CA GLU A 549 16.86 15.03 -28.57
C GLU A 549 17.13 14.04 -29.71
N VAL A 550 16.80 14.42 -30.93
CA VAL A 550 17.03 13.63 -32.16
C VAL A 550 18.19 14.23 -32.91
N SER A 551 19.29 13.52 -33.03
CA SER A 551 20.48 13.92 -33.77
C SER A 551 20.44 13.26 -35.13
N VAL A 552 20.33 14.06 -36.19
CA VAL A 552 20.15 13.57 -37.56
C VAL A 552 21.34 14.00 -38.43
N ARG A 553 22.12 13.04 -38.90
CA ARG A 553 23.26 13.32 -39.78
C ARG A 553 22.80 13.53 -41.19
N THR A 554 22.55 14.80 -41.59
CA THR A 554 22.06 15.17 -42.89
C THR A 554 23.15 15.15 -43.96
N SER A 555 24.40 15.39 -43.58
CA SER A 555 25.55 15.32 -44.50
C SER A 555 26.81 14.86 -43.79
N LYS A 556 27.93 14.75 -44.52
CA LYS A 556 29.25 14.42 -43.91
C LYS A 556 29.68 15.44 -42.84
N TYR A 557 29.19 16.68 -42.96
CA TYR A 557 29.65 17.83 -42.16
C TYR A 557 28.55 18.41 -41.27
N GLU A 558 27.30 17.98 -41.43
CA GLU A 558 26.13 18.51 -40.71
C GLU A 558 25.43 17.42 -39.92
N ASN A 559 25.19 17.71 -38.64
CA ASN A 559 24.49 16.83 -37.71
C ASN A 559 23.56 17.67 -36.80
N PRO A 560 22.47 18.24 -37.35
CA PRO A 560 21.53 19.01 -36.58
C PRO A 560 20.90 18.16 -35.49
N ILE A 561 20.64 18.80 -34.34
CA ILE A 561 19.95 18.21 -33.20
C ILE A 561 18.61 18.91 -33.05
N VAL A 562 17.53 18.16 -33.18
CA VAL A 562 16.17 18.63 -32.98
C VAL A 562 15.73 18.28 -31.56
N ARG A 563 15.15 19.24 -30.81
CA ARG A 563 14.64 19.06 -29.46
C ARG A 563 13.13 19.11 -29.46
N ILE A 564 12.52 18.02 -29.08
CA ILE A 564 11.08 17.83 -29.08
C ILE A 564 10.59 17.80 -27.66
N PRO A 565 9.90 18.84 -27.16
CA PRO A 565 9.29 18.79 -25.83
C PRO A 565 8.05 17.90 -25.85
N VAL A 566 7.96 16.98 -24.91
CA VAL A 566 6.82 16.08 -24.75
C VAL A 566 6.32 16.17 -23.31
N GLU A 567 5.10 16.66 -23.14
CA GLU A 567 4.43 16.64 -21.85
C GLU A 567 3.85 15.25 -21.59
N VAL A 568 4.44 14.55 -20.65
CA VAL A 568 4.02 13.21 -20.23
C VAL A 568 3.04 13.34 -19.09
N THR A 569 1.82 12.92 -19.32
CA THR A 569 0.76 12.90 -18.30
C THR A 569 0.73 11.56 -17.56
N SER A 570 0.27 11.59 -16.32
CA SER A 570 0.12 10.40 -15.47
C SER A 570 -0.96 9.44 -15.98
#